data_48e87ddedb1d5bf8e01d2c2019c5aac2
#
_entry.id   48e87ddedb1d5bf8e01d2c2019c5aac2
#
_cell.length_a   1.000
_cell.length_b   1.000
_cell.length_c   1.000
_cell.angle_alpha   90.00
_cell.angle_beta   90.00
_cell.angle_gamma   90.00
#
_symmetry.space_group_name_H-M   'P 1'
#
loop_
_entity.id
_entity.type
_entity.pdbx_description
1 polymer ?
#
loop_
_entity_poly.entity_id
_entity_poly.type
_entity_poly.pdbx_seq_one_letter_code
_entity_poly.pdbx_strand_id
1 'polypeptide(L)'
;MANMLRVNDFPKRLRGVTLALTVTAASAVATHGVVAKAAGQVPVPTLDGRPPLVVAHRGASGYLPEETLEAFQLAIDQGADVIEFDLISTKDGVLIARHDAELAGSTDVATRPEFASRRRVDWLVDGEKQTGWFAHDFTLAEIKTLRATVTDPERPKQNNGKFRIVTLQEIIDFAKAQSAKLGRSIAIYPETKNPSYHRDLGLPLEDKLIAALDAAGWNSRSAPVFVQSFEPGSLKEMRAKGLRSRMVQLIDGDDIDLKTGKITYAMPLDRPYDWAKAGDSRLFAAMVTPAGLAEIKTYADGIGPWKPYIVPVKGQLDDAGNLKDINGDGKIDLRDASTQAPTALISDAHKLGLFVHAFTFRNESRYLAHSYLGDPHAEYLQFFRLGIDGVFSEFPDTAIAVR
;
A
#
# COMPACT_ATOMS: atom_id res chain seq x y z
N MET A 1 3.49 22.96 -5.36
CA MET A 1 4.76 23.41 -4.76
C MET A 1 4.86 22.74 -3.38
N ALA A 2 5.41 21.54 -3.32
CA ALA A 2 5.57 20.81 -2.08
C ALA A 2 6.83 21.32 -1.36
N ASN A 3 6.67 21.83 -0.14
CA ASN A 3 7.76 22.27 0.72
C ASN A 3 8.49 21.07 1.31
N MET A 4 9.65 20.75 0.78
CA MET A 4 10.66 19.92 1.44
C MET A 4 11.34 20.76 2.53
N LEU A 5 11.02 20.51 3.78
CA LEU A 5 11.79 21.03 4.91
C LEU A 5 13.08 20.19 5.09
N ARG A 6 14.21 20.84 4.80
CA ARG A 6 15.53 20.39 5.23
C ARG A 6 15.71 20.72 6.71
N VAL A 7 16.08 19.75 7.51
CA VAL A 7 16.58 19.97 8.88
C VAL A 7 18.02 19.44 8.94
N ASN A 8 18.95 20.37 8.96
CA ASN A 8 20.26 20.21 9.60
C ASN A 8 20.24 21.17 10.78
N ASP A 9 20.49 20.64 11.98
CA ASP A 9 21.40 21.23 12.96
C ASP A 9 21.43 20.40 14.26
N PHE A 10 22.61 19.90 14.58
CA PHE A 10 22.95 19.33 15.89
C PHE A 10 23.48 20.45 16.80
N PRO A 11 23.19 20.45 18.09
CA PRO A 11 24.13 20.96 19.05
C PRO A 11 24.67 19.93 20.04
N LYS A 12 25.87 20.26 20.45
CA LYS A 12 26.83 19.50 21.25
C LYS A 12 26.43 19.28 22.72
N ARG A 13 26.95 18.17 23.22
CA ARG A 13 27.18 17.74 24.61
C ARG A 13 27.14 18.79 25.72
N LEU A 14 26.51 18.44 26.83
CA LEU A 14 26.90 18.86 28.19
C LEU A 14 26.81 17.68 29.19
N ARG A 15 27.80 17.66 30.07
CA ARG A 15 28.12 16.61 31.06
C ARG A 15 27.24 16.67 32.30
N GLY A 16 26.94 15.53 32.85
CA GLY A 16 26.72 15.01 34.12
C GLY A 16 26.43 15.91 35.33
N VAL A 17 25.34 15.53 36.05
CA VAL A 17 25.27 15.64 37.51
C VAL A 17 24.48 14.43 38.02
N THR A 18 25.11 13.64 38.87
CA THR A 18 24.51 12.55 39.63
C THR A 18 23.79 13.14 40.83
N LEU A 19 22.49 12.89 40.97
CA LEU A 19 21.78 13.18 42.23
C LEU A 19 21.04 11.93 42.68
N ALA A 20 21.45 11.42 43.81
CA ALA A 20 20.78 10.33 44.53
C ALA A 20 19.48 10.85 45.15
N LEU A 21 18.38 10.20 44.91
CA LEU A 21 17.13 10.43 45.66
C LEU A 21 16.62 9.12 46.25
N THR A 22 16.41 9.19 47.52
CA THR A 22 15.84 8.20 48.44
C THR A 22 14.41 7.79 48.01
N VAL A 23 14.17 6.48 47.97
CA VAL A 23 12.87 5.87 47.73
C VAL A 23 12.04 5.89 49.01
N THR A 24 10.95 6.62 49.05
CA THR A 24 9.85 6.44 50.01
C THR A 24 8.74 5.66 49.32
N ALA A 25 8.48 4.46 49.80
CA ALA A 25 7.39 3.61 49.35
C ALA A 25 6.03 4.19 49.80
N ALA A 26 5.24 4.68 48.89
CA ALA A 26 3.82 4.94 49.12
C ALA A 26 3.00 3.81 48.46
N SER A 27 2.32 3.04 49.29
CA SER A 27 1.40 1.97 48.88
C SER A 27 0.17 2.61 48.23
N ALA A 28 0.09 2.58 46.89
CA ALA A 28 -1.10 2.93 46.17
C ALA A 28 -1.99 1.70 45.99
N VAL A 29 -3.16 1.73 46.61
CA VAL A 29 -4.23 0.75 46.38
C VAL A 29 -4.69 0.86 44.93
N ALA A 30 -4.36 -0.11 44.12
CA ALA A 30 -4.84 -0.20 42.72
C ALA A 30 -6.34 -0.58 42.74
N THR A 31 -7.20 0.40 42.53
CA THR A 31 -8.58 0.13 42.15
C THR A 31 -8.54 -0.44 40.72
N HIS A 32 -8.81 -1.73 40.59
CA HIS A 32 -9.02 -2.37 39.30
C HIS A 32 -10.32 -1.81 38.71
N GLY A 33 -10.17 -0.79 37.84
CA GLY A 33 -11.24 -0.37 36.97
C GLY A 33 -11.57 -1.54 36.03
N VAL A 34 -12.71 -2.15 36.25
CA VAL A 34 -13.32 -3.09 35.26
C VAL A 34 -13.55 -2.30 34.00
N VAL A 35 -12.64 -2.45 33.03
CA VAL A 35 -12.90 -2.00 31.64
C VAL A 35 -14.13 -2.76 31.19
N ALA A 36 -15.27 -2.08 31.11
CA ALA A 36 -16.48 -2.64 30.55
C ALA A 36 -16.16 -3.11 29.13
N LYS A 37 -16.14 -4.45 28.95
CA LYS A 37 -16.01 -5.10 27.65
C LYS A 37 -17.17 -4.57 26.80
N ALA A 38 -16.87 -3.68 25.87
CA ALA A 38 -17.86 -3.17 24.93
C ALA A 38 -18.63 -4.37 24.35
N ALA A 39 -19.95 -4.37 24.47
CA ALA A 39 -20.79 -5.44 23.96
C ALA A 39 -20.40 -5.64 22.46
N GLY A 40 -19.84 -6.80 22.15
CA GLY A 40 -19.24 -7.08 20.86
C GLY A 40 -20.29 -6.90 19.75
N GLN A 41 -20.11 -5.91 18.90
CA GLN A 41 -20.81 -5.91 17.63
C GLN A 41 -20.47 -7.21 16.91
N VAL A 42 -21.48 -7.95 16.49
CA VAL A 42 -21.29 -9.14 15.66
C VAL A 42 -20.60 -8.68 14.38
N PRO A 43 -19.44 -9.29 14.00
CA PRO A 43 -18.77 -8.90 12.77
C PRO A 43 -19.71 -9.01 11.57
N VAL A 44 -19.71 -8.00 10.72
CA VAL A 44 -20.37 -8.10 9.41
C VAL A 44 -19.61 -9.13 8.59
N PRO A 45 -20.26 -10.12 7.97
CA PRO A 45 -19.55 -11.13 7.20
C PRO A 45 -18.89 -10.53 5.97
N THR A 46 -17.71 -11.04 5.61
CA THR A 46 -17.07 -10.82 4.30
C THR A 46 -17.98 -11.32 3.17
N LEU A 47 -17.69 -10.91 1.93
CA LEU A 47 -18.51 -11.27 0.77
C LEU A 47 -18.70 -12.79 0.60
N ASP A 48 -17.66 -13.59 0.89
CA ASP A 48 -17.69 -15.06 0.76
C ASP A 48 -17.83 -15.80 2.10
N GLY A 49 -17.96 -15.07 3.21
CA GLY A 49 -18.10 -15.62 4.56
C GLY A 49 -16.80 -16.20 5.15
N ARG A 50 -15.66 -16.03 4.50
CA ARG A 50 -14.34 -16.46 4.99
C ARG A 50 -13.68 -15.35 5.81
N PRO A 51 -12.68 -15.68 6.65
CA PRO A 51 -11.86 -14.63 7.25
C PRO A 51 -11.24 -13.69 6.21
N PRO A 52 -11.12 -12.37 6.51
CA PRO A 52 -10.53 -11.44 5.58
C PRO A 52 -9.08 -11.79 5.25
N LEU A 53 -8.66 -11.57 4.01
CA LEU A 53 -7.30 -11.85 3.57
C LEU A 53 -6.32 -10.83 4.17
N VAL A 54 -5.15 -11.31 4.60
CA VAL A 54 -4.01 -10.46 4.89
C VAL A 54 -3.09 -10.45 3.68
N VAL A 55 -3.10 -9.33 2.96
CA VAL A 55 -2.29 -9.05 1.78
C VAL A 55 -1.03 -8.31 2.23
N ALA A 56 0.13 -8.94 2.09
CA ALA A 56 1.40 -8.35 2.47
C ALA A 56 1.83 -7.33 1.41
N HIS A 57 1.61 -6.03 1.70
CA HIS A 57 1.88 -4.90 0.80
C HIS A 57 3.37 -4.77 0.53
N ARG A 58 3.79 -5.17 -0.68
CA ARG A 58 5.20 -5.28 -1.11
C ARG A 58 6.02 -6.23 -0.21
N GLY A 59 5.36 -7.25 0.35
CA GLY A 59 5.89 -8.13 1.38
C GLY A 59 5.72 -7.58 2.80
N ALA A 60 6.57 -8.03 3.73
CA ALA A 60 6.65 -7.44 5.08
C ALA A 60 7.50 -6.16 5.04
N SER A 61 7.06 -5.17 4.24
CA SER A 61 7.81 -3.95 3.91
C SER A 61 8.03 -3.00 5.09
N GLY A 62 7.26 -3.15 6.16
CA GLY A 62 7.51 -2.46 7.44
C GLY A 62 8.82 -2.89 8.13
N TYR A 63 9.35 -4.06 7.76
CA TYR A 63 10.54 -4.65 8.39
C TYR A 63 11.74 -4.78 7.47
N LEU A 64 11.52 -5.00 6.17
CA LEU A 64 12.56 -5.30 5.17
C LEU A 64 12.38 -4.43 3.92
N PRO A 65 13.46 -4.24 3.12
CA PRO A 65 13.33 -3.61 1.81
C PRO A 65 12.20 -4.28 1.00
N GLU A 66 11.27 -3.45 0.54
CA GLU A 66 10.07 -3.88 -0.16
C GLU A 66 10.37 -4.65 -1.46
N GLU A 67 9.41 -5.52 -1.86
CA GLU A 67 9.45 -6.24 -3.14
C GLU A 67 10.70 -7.09 -3.34
N THR A 68 11.13 -7.75 -2.28
CA THR A 68 12.24 -8.70 -2.27
C THR A 68 11.73 -10.08 -1.84
N LEU A 69 12.41 -11.17 -2.27
CA LEU A 69 12.01 -12.52 -1.83
C LEU A 69 12.10 -12.66 -0.31
N GLU A 70 13.04 -11.95 0.32
CA GLU A 70 13.21 -11.94 1.77
C GLU A 70 12.03 -11.26 2.48
N ALA A 71 11.50 -10.15 1.93
CA ALA A 71 10.30 -9.50 2.46
C ALA A 71 9.05 -10.37 2.25
N PHE A 72 8.94 -11.05 1.12
CA PHE A 72 7.86 -12.01 0.86
C PHE A 72 7.95 -13.23 1.77
N GLN A 73 9.15 -13.77 2.00
CA GLN A 73 9.34 -14.89 2.92
C GLN A 73 8.93 -14.51 4.35
N LEU A 74 9.39 -13.35 4.83
CA LEU A 74 9.01 -12.87 6.16
C LEU A 74 7.49 -12.71 6.29
N ALA A 75 6.83 -12.15 5.28
CA ALA A 75 5.38 -12.01 5.27
C ALA A 75 4.65 -13.37 5.36
N ILE A 76 5.13 -14.36 4.61
CA ILE A 76 4.59 -15.74 4.65
C ILE A 76 4.82 -16.37 6.02
N ASP A 77 5.99 -16.19 6.61
CA ASP A 77 6.33 -16.70 7.95
C ASP A 77 5.49 -16.03 9.05
N GLN A 78 5.09 -14.77 8.85
CA GLN A 78 4.13 -14.04 9.68
C GLN A 78 2.67 -14.43 9.46
N GLY A 79 2.37 -15.30 8.49
CA GLY A 79 1.03 -15.84 8.24
C GLY A 79 0.22 -15.15 7.15
N ALA A 80 0.81 -14.25 6.36
CA ALA A 80 0.12 -13.63 5.23
C ALA A 80 -0.45 -14.67 4.26
N ASP A 81 -1.61 -14.36 3.68
CA ASP A 81 -2.29 -15.22 2.69
C ASP A 81 -1.81 -14.91 1.27
N VAL A 82 -1.44 -13.65 1.05
CA VAL A 82 -1.14 -13.08 -0.28
C VAL A 82 0.13 -12.24 -0.18
N ILE A 83 1.03 -12.40 -1.15
CA ILE A 83 2.15 -11.47 -1.36
C ILE A 83 1.79 -10.53 -2.51
N GLU A 84 1.88 -9.25 -2.23
CA GLU A 84 1.57 -8.19 -3.19
C GLU A 84 2.84 -7.51 -3.64
N PHE A 85 2.85 -7.05 -4.89
CA PHE A 85 3.97 -6.36 -5.53
C PHE A 85 3.55 -5.59 -6.77
N ASP A 86 4.33 -4.55 -7.10
CA ASP A 86 4.15 -3.66 -8.24
C ASP A 86 5.04 -4.09 -9.42
N LEU A 87 4.52 -4.05 -10.64
CA LEU A 87 5.24 -4.45 -11.84
C LEU A 87 5.55 -3.25 -12.73
N ILE A 88 6.84 -3.11 -13.06
CA ILE A 88 7.36 -2.19 -14.08
C ILE A 88 8.21 -2.97 -15.09
N SER A 89 8.51 -2.34 -16.24
CA SER A 89 9.27 -3.00 -17.31
C SER A 89 10.71 -2.49 -17.38
N THR A 90 11.66 -3.40 -17.55
CA THR A 90 13.03 -3.10 -17.94
C THR A 90 13.11 -2.70 -19.42
N LYS A 91 14.29 -2.19 -19.86
CA LYS A 91 14.59 -1.83 -21.27
C LYS A 91 14.36 -3.00 -22.24
N ASP A 92 14.72 -4.19 -21.84
CA ASP A 92 14.58 -5.44 -22.61
C ASP A 92 13.24 -6.13 -22.37
N GLY A 93 12.31 -5.43 -21.71
CA GLY A 93 10.92 -5.81 -21.61
C GLY A 93 10.62 -6.88 -20.58
N VAL A 94 11.46 -7.11 -19.59
CA VAL A 94 11.19 -8.04 -18.49
C VAL A 94 10.44 -7.32 -17.38
N LEU A 95 9.39 -7.94 -16.84
CA LEU A 95 8.66 -7.42 -15.70
C LEU A 95 9.43 -7.68 -14.40
N ILE A 96 9.71 -6.62 -13.67
CA ILE A 96 10.37 -6.65 -12.36
C ILE A 96 9.47 -6.05 -11.29
N ALA A 97 9.67 -6.45 -10.05
CA ALA A 97 8.94 -5.90 -8.92
C ALA A 97 9.60 -4.61 -8.42
N ARG A 98 8.97 -3.47 -8.64
CA ARG A 98 9.28 -2.13 -8.09
C ARG A 98 8.07 -1.23 -8.17
N HIS A 99 7.83 -0.47 -7.08
CA HIS A 99 6.71 0.46 -7.02
C HIS A 99 6.85 1.62 -8.00
N ASP A 100 8.02 2.24 -8.06
CA ASP A 100 8.25 3.39 -8.93
C ASP A 100 9.04 3.02 -10.18
N ALA A 101 8.74 3.65 -11.30
CA ALA A 101 9.57 3.57 -12.50
C ALA A 101 10.97 4.18 -12.26
N GLU A 102 11.08 5.14 -11.31
CA GLU A 102 12.33 5.73 -10.82
C GLU A 102 12.94 4.82 -9.74
N LEU A 103 14.20 4.44 -9.91
CA LEU A 103 14.84 3.39 -9.11
C LEU A 103 15.59 3.88 -7.87
N ALA A 104 15.97 5.18 -7.77
CA ALA A 104 16.84 5.64 -6.69
C ALA A 104 16.16 5.64 -5.32
N GLY A 105 14.81 5.78 -5.30
CA GLY A 105 14.03 5.75 -4.06
C GLY A 105 14.07 4.39 -3.35
N SER A 106 14.23 3.29 -4.11
CA SER A 106 14.12 1.93 -3.57
C SER A 106 15.30 1.02 -3.91
N THR A 107 16.39 1.57 -4.53
CA THR A 107 17.60 0.83 -4.87
C THR A 107 18.87 1.64 -4.62
N ASP A 108 20.02 0.95 -4.71
CA ASP A 108 21.35 1.56 -4.59
C ASP A 108 21.87 2.21 -5.90
N VAL A 109 21.03 2.39 -6.93
CA VAL A 109 21.44 2.87 -8.28
C VAL A 109 22.15 4.22 -8.23
N ALA A 110 21.74 5.12 -7.34
CA ALA A 110 22.36 6.45 -7.19
C ALA A 110 23.81 6.39 -6.69
N THR A 111 24.25 5.27 -6.11
CA THR A 111 25.61 5.04 -5.62
C THR A 111 26.50 4.29 -6.63
N ARG A 112 25.95 3.99 -7.83
CA ARG A 112 26.60 3.22 -8.87
C ARG A 112 27.23 4.12 -9.93
N PRO A 113 28.57 4.36 -9.90
CA PRO A 113 29.22 5.28 -10.82
C PRO A 113 29.08 4.87 -12.29
N GLU A 114 28.99 3.56 -12.59
CA GLU A 114 28.77 3.03 -13.94
C GLU A 114 27.42 3.47 -14.55
N PHE A 115 26.45 3.87 -13.72
CA PHE A 115 25.13 4.32 -14.16
C PHE A 115 24.92 5.83 -14.05
N ALA A 116 25.92 6.59 -13.62
CA ALA A 116 25.78 8.03 -13.38
C ALA A 116 25.29 8.81 -14.62
N SER A 117 25.76 8.44 -15.82
CA SER A 117 25.38 9.10 -17.09
C SER A 117 23.94 8.83 -17.54
N ARG A 118 23.24 7.86 -16.93
CA ARG A 118 21.85 7.52 -17.27
C ARG A 118 20.82 8.32 -16.45
N ARG A 119 21.27 9.16 -15.53
CA ARG A 119 20.38 9.99 -14.74
C ARG A 119 19.65 10.98 -15.65
N ARG A 120 18.32 10.92 -15.63
CA ARG A 120 17.43 11.85 -16.34
C ARG A 120 17.01 12.99 -15.43
N VAL A 121 16.71 14.14 -16.04
CA VAL A 121 16.20 15.32 -15.35
C VAL A 121 14.84 15.67 -15.94
N ASP A 122 13.86 16.02 -15.10
CA ASP A 122 12.50 16.40 -15.50
C ASP A 122 11.82 15.40 -16.45
N TRP A 123 12.08 14.10 -16.26
CA TRP A 123 11.44 13.05 -17.05
C TRP A 123 9.97 12.90 -16.61
N LEU A 124 9.08 12.77 -17.58
CA LEU A 124 7.65 12.68 -17.29
C LEU A 124 7.24 11.22 -17.04
N VAL A 125 6.66 10.96 -15.87
CA VAL A 125 5.96 9.72 -15.54
C VAL A 125 4.54 10.10 -15.13
N ASP A 126 3.55 9.62 -15.87
CA ASP A 126 2.13 9.93 -15.66
C ASP A 126 1.83 11.44 -15.44
N GLY A 127 2.53 12.28 -16.23
CA GLY A 127 2.37 13.73 -16.18
C GLY A 127 3.20 14.44 -15.12
N GLU A 128 3.86 13.73 -14.22
CA GLU A 128 4.77 14.29 -13.22
C GLU A 128 6.22 14.30 -13.70
N LYS A 129 6.92 15.40 -13.39
CA LYS A 129 8.35 15.51 -13.61
C LYS A 129 9.14 14.84 -12.50
N GLN A 130 9.89 13.82 -12.85
CA GLN A 130 10.77 13.09 -11.95
C GLN A 130 12.23 13.17 -12.43
N THR A 131 13.15 13.13 -11.49
CA THR A 131 14.58 13.20 -11.76
C THR A 131 15.29 12.04 -11.10
N GLY A 132 15.93 11.17 -11.89
CA GLY A 132 16.57 9.96 -11.38
C GLY A 132 16.93 8.95 -12.46
N TRP A 133 16.91 7.68 -12.11
CA TRP A 133 17.24 6.54 -12.97
C TRP A 133 16.00 5.68 -13.18
N PHE A 134 15.60 5.50 -14.43
CA PHE A 134 14.33 4.84 -14.76
C PHE A 134 14.55 3.41 -15.25
N ALA A 135 13.76 2.47 -14.77
CA ALA A 135 13.88 1.03 -15.06
C ALA A 135 13.96 0.72 -16.56
N HIS A 136 13.23 1.47 -17.39
CA HIS A 136 13.23 1.30 -18.85
C HIS A 136 14.54 1.69 -19.56
N ASP A 137 15.51 2.29 -18.85
CA ASP A 137 16.85 2.54 -19.36
C ASP A 137 17.83 1.40 -19.09
N PHE A 138 17.44 0.40 -18.29
CA PHE A 138 18.28 -0.69 -17.81
C PHE A 138 17.78 -2.04 -18.34
N THR A 139 18.71 -2.86 -18.81
CA THR A 139 18.44 -4.27 -19.10
C THR A 139 18.24 -5.06 -17.78
N LEU A 140 17.60 -6.23 -17.86
CA LEU A 140 17.49 -7.11 -16.70
C LEU A 140 18.86 -7.45 -16.09
N ALA A 141 19.86 -7.69 -16.92
CA ALA A 141 21.22 -8.01 -16.47
C ALA A 141 21.81 -6.89 -15.59
N GLU A 142 21.58 -5.63 -15.98
CA GLU A 142 22.00 -4.46 -15.20
C GLU A 142 21.17 -4.31 -13.91
N ILE A 143 19.86 -4.45 -13.99
CA ILE A 143 18.95 -4.43 -12.82
C ILE A 143 19.39 -5.46 -11.77
N LYS A 144 19.81 -6.67 -12.20
CA LYS A 144 20.27 -7.72 -11.26
C LYS A 144 21.55 -7.37 -10.52
N THR A 145 22.29 -6.36 -10.96
CA THR A 145 23.47 -5.83 -10.22
C THR A 145 23.07 -4.92 -9.07
N LEU A 146 21.88 -4.31 -9.12
CA LEU A 146 21.35 -3.42 -8.08
C LEU A 146 20.90 -4.19 -6.85
N ARG A 147 20.76 -3.44 -5.76
CA ARG A 147 20.27 -3.95 -4.48
C ARG A 147 19.15 -3.06 -3.95
N ALA A 148 18.15 -3.69 -3.34
CA ALA A 148 17.02 -3.01 -2.73
C ALA A 148 17.44 -2.21 -1.49
N THR A 149 16.78 -1.07 -1.30
CA THR A 149 16.90 -0.21 -0.12
C THR A 149 15.51 0.10 0.43
N VAL A 150 15.44 0.41 1.71
CA VAL A 150 14.19 0.82 2.37
C VAL A 150 13.79 2.21 1.89
N THR A 151 12.54 2.37 1.45
CA THR A 151 11.96 3.61 0.95
C THR A 151 11.63 4.59 2.07
N ASP A 152 11.08 4.11 3.18
CA ASP A 152 10.74 4.94 4.34
C ASP A 152 11.99 5.28 5.17
N PRO A 153 12.32 6.58 5.34
CA PRO A 153 13.54 7.00 6.04
C PRO A 153 13.55 6.65 7.53
N GLU A 154 12.40 6.42 8.16
CA GLU A 154 12.30 6.12 9.58
C GLU A 154 12.39 4.62 9.89
N ARG A 155 12.27 3.77 8.87
CA ARG A 155 12.36 2.31 9.02
C ARG A 155 13.80 1.81 9.11
N PRO A 156 14.00 0.59 9.67
CA PRO A 156 15.32 -0.01 9.83
C PRO A 156 16.07 -0.21 8.51
N LYS A 157 17.30 0.30 8.41
CA LYS A 157 18.11 0.28 7.16
C LYS A 157 19.23 -0.77 7.15
N GLN A 158 19.31 -1.62 8.17
CA GLN A 158 20.39 -2.62 8.29
C GLN A 158 20.43 -3.65 7.15
N ASN A 159 19.36 -3.77 6.39
CA ASN A 159 19.26 -4.67 5.24
C ASN A 159 19.38 -3.98 3.88
N ASN A 160 19.61 -2.66 3.85
CA ASN A 160 19.86 -1.94 2.62
C ASN A 160 21.08 -2.50 1.89
N GLY A 161 21.00 -2.66 0.58
CA GLY A 161 22.09 -3.14 -0.25
C GLY A 161 22.34 -4.65 -0.19
N LYS A 162 21.50 -5.44 0.50
CA LYS A 162 21.69 -6.89 0.63
C LYS A 162 20.84 -7.70 -0.36
N PHE A 163 19.61 -7.29 -0.63
CA PHE A 163 18.63 -8.09 -1.36
C PHE A 163 18.54 -7.67 -2.84
N ARG A 164 18.25 -8.64 -3.70
CA ARG A 164 18.19 -8.44 -5.16
C ARG A 164 16.82 -7.95 -5.60
N ILE A 165 16.79 -7.25 -6.74
CA ILE A 165 15.57 -6.96 -7.46
C ILE A 165 15.08 -8.24 -8.14
N VAL A 166 13.79 -8.52 -8.05
CA VAL A 166 13.18 -9.78 -8.51
C VAL A 166 12.28 -9.55 -9.72
N THR A 167 12.13 -10.59 -10.54
CA THR A 167 11.23 -10.60 -11.70
C THR A 167 9.89 -11.22 -11.32
N LEU A 168 8.84 -10.96 -12.12
CA LEU A 168 7.56 -11.63 -12.01
C LEU A 168 7.70 -13.16 -12.01
N GLN A 169 8.55 -13.73 -12.88
CA GLN A 169 8.76 -15.17 -12.95
C GLN A 169 9.35 -15.72 -11.65
N GLU A 170 10.37 -15.05 -11.09
CA GLU A 170 10.96 -15.47 -9.81
C GLU A 170 9.93 -15.45 -8.66
N ILE A 171 9.01 -14.45 -8.65
CA ILE A 171 7.95 -14.39 -7.63
C ILE A 171 6.92 -15.52 -7.82
N ILE A 172 6.51 -15.81 -9.05
CA ILE A 172 5.60 -16.93 -9.34
C ILE A 172 6.21 -18.25 -8.88
N ASP A 173 7.45 -18.51 -9.22
CA ASP A 173 8.17 -19.74 -8.84
C ASP A 173 8.33 -19.84 -7.32
N PHE A 174 8.66 -18.72 -6.68
CA PHE A 174 8.75 -18.61 -5.22
C PHE A 174 7.39 -18.94 -4.55
N ALA A 175 6.30 -18.30 -4.98
CA ALA A 175 4.98 -18.53 -4.40
C ALA A 175 4.51 -19.98 -4.57
N LYS A 176 4.78 -20.61 -5.73
CA LYS A 176 4.53 -22.05 -5.96
C LYS A 176 5.33 -22.91 -5.00
N ALA A 177 6.63 -22.65 -4.87
CA ALA A 177 7.51 -23.42 -3.98
C ALA A 177 7.06 -23.29 -2.51
N GLN A 178 6.71 -22.08 -2.05
CA GLN A 178 6.21 -21.88 -0.70
C GLN A 178 4.85 -22.55 -0.48
N SER A 179 3.95 -22.49 -1.46
CA SER A 179 2.65 -23.17 -1.39
C SER A 179 2.81 -24.69 -1.23
N ALA A 180 3.71 -25.30 -2.02
CA ALA A 180 4.01 -26.72 -1.93
C ALA A 180 4.64 -27.09 -0.57
N LYS A 181 5.58 -26.28 -0.08
CA LYS A 181 6.28 -26.50 1.20
C LYS A 181 5.31 -26.44 2.39
N LEU A 182 4.36 -25.51 2.36
CA LEU A 182 3.46 -25.24 3.50
C LEU A 182 2.15 -26.02 3.43
N GLY A 183 1.85 -26.69 2.31
CA GLY A 183 0.56 -27.37 2.11
C GLY A 183 -0.64 -26.41 2.10
N ARG A 184 -0.42 -25.12 1.92
CA ARG A 184 -1.44 -24.08 1.74
C ARG A 184 -1.12 -23.17 0.57
N SER A 185 -2.14 -22.63 -0.06
CA SER A 185 -1.94 -21.69 -1.17
C SER A 185 -1.37 -20.36 -0.67
N ILE A 186 -0.28 -19.91 -1.29
CA ILE A 186 0.21 -18.54 -1.20
C ILE A 186 -0.21 -17.86 -2.49
N ALA A 187 -1.11 -16.88 -2.37
CA ALA A 187 -1.57 -16.12 -3.51
C ALA A 187 -0.60 -14.98 -3.86
N ILE A 188 -0.66 -14.53 -5.12
CA ILE A 188 0.06 -13.33 -5.58
C ILE A 188 -0.92 -12.23 -5.99
N TYR A 189 -0.47 -10.98 -5.87
CA TYR A 189 -1.29 -9.82 -6.16
C TYR A 189 -0.48 -8.77 -6.97
N PRO A 190 -0.13 -9.06 -8.25
CA PRO A 190 0.61 -8.11 -9.08
C PRO A 190 -0.22 -6.88 -9.43
N GLU A 191 0.38 -5.69 -9.31
CA GLU A 191 -0.11 -4.45 -9.87
C GLU A 191 0.56 -4.16 -11.23
N THR A 192 -0.21 -3.74 -12.24
CA THR A 192 0.37 -3.06 -13.40
C THR A 192 0.58 -1.59 -13.05
N LYS A 193 1.84 -1.21 -12.76
CA LYS A 193 2.20 0.14 -12.33
C LYS A 193 2.43 1.05 -13.53
N ASN A 194 1.80 2.23 -13.54
CA ASN A 194 1.92 3.21 -14.63
C ASN A 194 1.76 2.58 -16.04
N PRO A 195 0.69 1.78 -16.33
CA PRO A 195 0.61 1.03 -17.58
C PRO A 195 0.54 1.93 -18.82
N SER A 196 -0.11 3.10 -18.75
CA SER A 196 -0.11 4.08 -19.84
C SER A 196 1.28 4.61 -20.15
N TYR A 197 2.07 4.91 -19.14
CA TYR A 197 3.47 5.32 -19.29
C TYR A 197 4.31 4.25 -19.98
N HIS A 198 4.23 3.01 -19.52
CA HIS A 198 4.97 1.89 -20.11
C HIS A 198 4.54 1.61 -21.55
N ARG A 199 3.25 1.76 -21.86
CA ARG A 199 2.73 1.62 -23.23
C ARG A 199 3.30 2.70 -24.16
N ASP A 200 3.39 3.95 -23.71
CA ASP A 200 3.97 5.05 -24.49
C ASP A 200 5.46 4.84 -24.80
N LEU A 201 6.16 4.09 -23.94
CA LEU A 201 7.55 3.67 -24.16
C LEU A 201 7.68 2.44 -25.08
N GLY A 202 6.57 1.84 -25.53
CA GLY A 202 6.60 0.59 -26.30
C GLY A 202 6.92 -0.64 -25.44
N LEU A 203 6.69 -0.55 -24.12
CA LEU A 203 6.97 -1.58 -23.12
C LEU A 203 5.69 -2.01 -22.36
N PRO A 204 4.57 -2.35 -23.02
CA PRO A 204 3.32 -2.68 -22.36
C PRO A 204 3.50 -3.82 -21.36
N LEU A 205 2.82 -3.73 -20.20
CA LEU A 205 2.94 -4.69 -19.11
C LEU A 205 1.97 -5.87 -19.27
N GLU A 206 0.79 -5.59 -19.82
CA GLU A 206 -0.39 -6.46 -19.81
C GLU A 206 -0.14 -7.80 -20.51
N ASP A 207 0.38 -7.79 -21.73
CA ASP A 207 0.62 -9.01 -22.52
C ASP A 207 1.63 -9.94 -21.83
N LYS A 208 2.64 -9.35 -21.22
CA LYS A 208 3.69 -10.10 -20.51
C LYS A 208 3.17 -10.71 -19.22
N LEU A 209 2.34 -9.97 -18.48
CA LEU A 209 1.69 -10.48 -17.27
C LEU A 209 0.74 -11.63 -17.63
N ILE A 210 -0.11 -11.48 -18.65
CA ILE A 210 -1.01 -12.55 -19.11
C ILE A 210 -0.21 -13.77 -19.52
N ALA A 211 0.83 -13.62 -20.34
CA ALA A 211 1.67 -14.72 -20.79
C ALA A 211 2.36 -15.48 -19.63
N ALA A 212 2.85 -14.75 -18.62
CA ALA A 212 3.45 -15.36 -17.43
C ALA A 212 2.42 -16.15 -16.61
N LEU A 213 1.21 -15.62 -16.45
CA LEU A 213 0.11 -16.30 -15.74
C LEU A 213 -0.39 -17.53 -16.52
N ASP A 214 -0.46 -17.46 -17.86
CA ASP A 214 -0.80 -18.60 -18.72
C ASP A 214 0.26 -19.70 -18.59
N ALA A 215 1.53 -19.36 -18.71
CA ALA A 215 2.64 -20.31 -18.57
C ALA A 215 2.67 -20.94 -17.17
N ALA A 216 2.29 -20.19 -16.14
CA ALA A 216 2.17 -20.67 -14.77
C ALA A 216 0.95 -21.60 -14.54
N GLY A 217 -0.02 -21.64 -15.44
CA GLY A 217 -1.33 -22.27 -15.25
C GLY A 217 -2.23 -21.49 -14.27
N TRP A 218 -1.97 -20.22 -14.11
CA TRP A 218 -2.65 -19.36 -13.13
C TRP A 218 -3.62 -18.34 -13.75
N ASN A 219 -3.87 -18.43 -15.06
CA ASN A 219 -4.89 -17.63 -15.73
C ASN A 219 -6.28 -18.27 -15.62
N SER A 220 -6.81 -18.37 -14.42
CA SER A 220 -8.17 -18.85 -14.16
C SER A 220 -8.78 -18.15 -12.94
N ARG A 221 -10.11 -18.16 -12.84
CA ARG A 221 -10.82 -17.52 -11.72
C ARG A 221 -10.50 -18.19 -10.36
N SER A 222 -10.16 -19.46 -10.35
CA SER A 222 -9.80 -20.22 -9.15
C SER A 222 -8.29 -20.16 -8.82
N ALA A 223 -7.47 -19.59 -9.69
CA ALA A 223 -6.05 -19.41 -9.43
C ALA A 223 -5.81 -18.51 -8.20
N PRO A 224 -4.70 -18.73 -7.48
CA PRO A 224 -4.34 -17.89 -6.34
C PRO A 224 -3.72 -16.57 -6.83
N VAL A 225 -4.48 -15.79 -7.61
CA VAL A 225 -4.04 -14.56 -8.26
C VAL A 225 -5.12 -13.51 -8.17
N PHE A 226 -4.70 -12.30 -7.82
CA PHE A 226 -5.45 -11.07 -7.98
C PHE A 226 -4.58 -10.10 -8.80
N VAL A 227 -5.09 -9.55 -9.88
CA VAL A 227 -4.38 -8.54 -10.69
C VAL A 227 -5.02 -7.20 -10.43
N GLN A 228 -4.21 -6.18 -10.16
CA GLN A 228 -4.71 -4.85 -9.82
C GLN A 228 -4.12 -3.75 -10.70
N SER A 229 -4.82 -2.64 -10.79
CA SER A 229 -4.35 -1.41 -11.41
C SER A 229 -5.18 -0.22 -10.95
N PHE A 230 -4.57 0.97 -10.92
CA PHE A 230 -5.30 2.23 -10.81
C PHE A 230 -5.97 2.62 -12.13
N GLU A 231 -5.42 2.21 -13.28
CA GLU A 231 -5.95 2.54 -14.59
C GLU A 231 -7.00 1.53 -15.07
N PRO A 232 -8.29 1.92 -15.16
CA PRO A 232 -9.34 1.05 -15.70
C PRO A 232 -9.05 0.51 -17.10
N GLY A 233 -8.35 1.28 -17.92
CA GLY A 233 -7.97 0.88 -19.28
C GLY A 233 -7.11 -0.37 -19.31
N SER A 234 -6.13 -0.47 -18.40
CA SER A 234 -5.27 -1.65 -18.26
C SER A 234 -6.09 -2.90 -17.89
N LEU A 235 -6.99 -2.78 -16.90
CA LEU A 235 -7.86 -3.90 -16.48
C LEU A 235 -8.82 -4.33 -17.60
N LYS A 236 -9.46 -3.38 -18.27
CA LYS A 236 -10.38 -3.64 -19.40
C LYS A 236 -9.63 -4.33 -20.56
N GLU A 237 -8.41 -3.86 -20.89
CA GLU A 237 -7.55 -4.45 -21.91
C GLU A 237 -7.16 -5.88 -21.56
N MET A 238 -6.69 -6.13 -20.33
CA MET A 238 -6.35 -7.48 -19.88
C MET A 238 -7.56 -8.43 -19.95
N ARG A 239 -8.75 -7.97 -19.54
CA ARG A 239 -9.97 -8.77 -19.67
C ARG A 239 -10.29 -9.09 -21.13
N ALA A 240 -10.18 -8.11 -22.03
CA ALA A 240 -10.41 -8.30 -23.46
C ALA A 240 -9.39 -9.26 -24.11
N LYS A 241 -8.15 -9.27 -23.61
CA LYS A 241 -7.08 -10.18 -24.04
C LYS A 241 -7.16 -11.57 -23.40
N GLY A 242 -8.19 -11.84 -22.61
CA GLY A 242 -8.46 -13.18 -22.06
C GLY A 242 -7.90 -13.47 -20.68
N LEU A 243 -7.54 -12.45 -19.89
CA LEU A 243 -7.22 -12.65 -18.47
C LEU A 243 -8.48 -13.08 -17.73
N ARG A 244 -8.42 -14.26 -17.09
CA ARG A 244 -9.53 -14.88 -16.33
C ARG A 244 -9.34 -14.84 -14.83
N SER A 245 -8.13 -14.53 -14.34
CA SER A 245 -7.84 -14.33 -12.93
C SER A 245 -8.67 -13.18 -12.37
N ARG A 246 -8.83 -13.14 -11.05
CA ARG A 246 -9.55 -12.04 -10.37
C ARG A 246 -8.85 -10.71 -10.60
N MET A 247 -9.62 -9.68 -10.88
CA MET A 247 -9.09 -8.33 -11.09
C MET A 247 -9.70 -7.34 -10.11
N VAL A 248 -8.90 -6.34 -9.73
CA VAL A 248 -9.23 -5.34 -8.71
C VAL A 248 -8.94 -3.95 -9.24
N GLN A 249 -9.95 -3.07 -9.17
CA GLN A 249 -9.80 -1.65 -9.44
C GLN A 249 -9.30 -0.95 -8.18
N LEU A 250 -8.11 -0.37 -8.23
CA LEU A 250 -7.58 0.47 -7.17
C LEU A 250 -8.19 1.87 -7.24
N ILE A 251 -8.46 2.46 -6.06
CA ILE A 251 -9.13 3.77 -5.95
C ILE A 251 -8.38 4.60 -4.91
N ASP A 252 -7.78 5.71 -5.35
CA ASP A 252 -6.95 6.58 -4.53
C ASP A 252 -7.55 7.98 -4.32
N GLY A 253 -6.78 8.83 -3.70
CA GLY A 253 -6.98 10.26 -3.47
C GLY A 253 -5.64 10.89 -3.12
N ASP A 254 -5.57 12.22 -3.13
CA ASP A 254 -4.33 12.94 -2.88
C ASP A 254 -4.04 13.03 -1.38
N ASP A 255 -4.98 13.57 -0.59
CA ASP A 255 -4.83 13.78 0.85
C ASP A 255 -6.22 13.90 1.50
N ILE A 256 -6.25 14.21 2.79
CA ILE A 256 -7.47 14.50 3.56
C ILE A 256 -7.41 15.93 4.08
N ASP A 257 -8.39 16.73 3.72
CA ASP A 257 -8.62 17.99 4.42
C ASP A 257 -9.13 17.70 5.84
N LEU A 258 -8.25 17.76 6.82
CA LEU A 258 -8.57 17.45 8.21
C LEU A 258 -9.63 18.40 8.80
N LYS A 259 -9.83 19.62 8.27
CA LYS A 259 -10.90 20.52 8.75
C LYS A 259 -12.28 20.00 8.37
N THR A 260 -12.41 19.44 7.19
CA THR A 260 -13.71 18.96 6.66
C THR A 260 -13.88 17.46 6.76
N GLY A 261 -12.78 16.71 6.82
CA GLY A 261 -12.75 15.24 6.74
C GLY A 261 -12.95 14.70 5.33
N LYS A 262 -12.83 15.56 4.31
CA LYS A 262 -13.01 15.17 2.90
C LYS A 262 -11.67 14.80 2.27
N ILE A 263 -11.68 13.76 1.45
CA ILE A 263 -10.56 13.42 0.57
C ILE A 263 -10.39 14.58 -0.43
N THR A 264 -9.15 15.00 -0.61
CA THR A 264 -8.76 15.98 -1.64
C THR A 264 -8.27 15.27 -2.90
N TYR A 265 -8.28 16.00 -4.01
CA TYR A 265 -7.92 15.47 -5.32
C TYR A 265 -7.05 16.49 -6.04
N ALA A 266 -5.75 16.22 -6.07
CA ALA A 266 -4.78 17.00 -6.80
C ALA A 266 -3.97 16.08 -7.72
N MET A 267 -3.65 16.54 -8.93
CA MET A 267 -2.81 15.76 -9.85
C MET A 267 -1.46 15.44 -9.20
N PRO A 268 -0.95 14.22 -9.38
CA PRO A 268 -1.42 13.15 -10.26
C PRO A 268 -2.41 12.17 -9.60
N LEU A 269 -2.76 12.37 -8.33
CA LEU A 269 -3.57 11.46 -7.50
C LEU A 269 -5.06 11.83 -7.48
N ASP A 270 -5.51 12.68 -8.41
CA ASP A 270 -6.92 13.07 -8.50
C ASP A 270 -7.79 12.05 -9.26
N ARG A 271 -7.20 11.35 -10.23
CA ARG A 271 -7.89 10.38 -11.11
C ARG A 271 -6.90 9.38 -11.70
N PRO A 272 -7.37 8.25 -12.28
CA PRO A 272 -6.53 7.36 -13.08
C PRO A 272 -5.83 8.12 -14.22
N TYR A 273 -4.57 7.81 -14.48
CA TYR A 273 -3.82 8.54 -15.49
C TYR A 273 -4.36 8.33 -16.91
N ASP A 274 -4.88 7.15 -17.23
CA ASP A 274 -5.56 6.89 -18.51
C ASP A 274 -6.80 7.79 -18.71
N TRP A 275 -7.53 8.13 -17.63
CA TRP A 275 -8.62 9.11 -17.67
C TRP A 275 -8.08 10.52 -17.94
N ALA A 276 -7.03 10.92 -17.23
CA ALA A 276 -6.39 12.23 -17.45
C ALA A 276 -5.90 12.37 -18.90
N LYS A 277 -5.27 11.33 -19.43
CA LYS A 277 -4.77 11.26 -20.80
C LYS A 277 -5.89 11.29 -21.86
N ALA A 278 -7.03 10.69 -21.54
CA ALA A 278 -8.23 10.70 -22.40
C ALA A 278 -9.06 11.98 -22.29
N GLY A 279 -8.71 12.91 -21.40
CA GLY A 279 -9.50 14.13 -21.12
C GLY A 279 -10.78 13.87 -20.34
N ASP A 280 -10.91 12.70 -19.68
CA ASP A 280 -12.02 12.41 -18.78
C ASP A 280 -11.85 13.22 -17.49
N SER A 281 -12.83 14.02 -17.14
CA SER A 281 -12.78 14.92 -15.98
C SER A 281 -13.20 14.27 -14.66
N ARG A 282 -13.63 13.00 -14.69
CA ARG A 282 -14.01 12.27 -13.46
C ARG A 282 -12.80 12.12 -12.54
N LEU A 283 -13.06 12.20 -11.24
CA LEU A 283 -12.09 11.95 -10.17
C LEU A 283 -12.26 10.52 -9.65
N PHE A 284 -11.30 10.02 -8.86
CA PHE A 284 -11.44 8.73 -8.17
C PHE A 284 -12.73 8.63 -7.35
N ALA A 285 -13.23 9.74 -6.80
CA ALA A 285 -14.52 9.79 -6.10
C ALA A 285 -15.69 9.24 -6.92
N ALA A 286 -15.66 9.35 -8.25
CA ALA A 286 -16.71 8.81 -9.10
C ALA A 286 -16.81 7.29 -9.03
N MET A 287 -15.69 6.60 -8.75
CA MET A 287 -15.61 5.13 -8.69
C MET A 287 -16.32 4.53 -7.47
N VAL A 288 -16.42 5.26 -6.37
CA VAL A 288 -17.07 4.79 -5.13
C VAL A 288 -18.58 5.12 -5.09
N THR A 289 -19.12 5.74 -6.13
CA THR A 289 -20.58 5.94 -6.28
C THR A 289 -21.27 4.65 -6.73
N PRO A 290 -22.59 4.49 -6.52
CA PRO A 290 -23.32 3.33 -7.03
C PRO A 290 -23.15 3.10 -8.53
N ALA A 291 -23.09 4.17 -9.34
CA ALA A 291 -22.87 4.09 -10.77
C ALA A 291 -21.41 3.66 -11.10
N GLY A 292 -20.43 4.19 -10.37
CA GLY A 292 -19.02 3.82 -10.51
C GLY A 292 -18.78 2.35 -10.15
N LEU A 293 -19.33 1.88 -9.05
CA LEU A 293 -19.25 0.47 -8.65
C LEU A 293 -19.91 -0.45 -9.69
N ALA A 294 -21.06 -0.05 -10.26
CA ALA A 294 -21.70 -0.81 -11.33
C ALA A 294 -20.85 -0.83 -12.61
N GLU A 295 -20.15 0.27 -12.96
CA GLU A 295 -19.18 0.28 -14.06
C GLU A 295 -18.02 -0.66 -13.78
N ILE A 296 -17.41 -0.59 -12.58
CA ILE A 296 -16.28 -1.46 -12.19
C ILE A 296 -16.67 -2.93 -12.29
N LYS A 297 -17.88 -3.31 -11.87
CA LYS A 297 -18.38 -4.70 -11.94
C LYS A 297 -18.36 -5.27 -13.35
N THR A 298 -18.38 -4.45 -14.38
CA THR A 298 -18.35 -4.93 -15.78
C THR A 298 -16.99 -5.51 -16.20
N TYR A 299 -15.90 -5.15 -15.50
CA TYR A 299 -14.54 -5.58 -15.86
C TYR A 299 -13.71 -6.13 -14.69
N ALA A 300 -14.03 -5.78 -13.44
CA ALA A 300 -13.30 -6.22 -12.26
C ALA A 300 -14.18 -7.05 -11.30
N ASP A 301 -13.54 -7.77 -10.42
CA ASP A 301 -14.16 -8.68 -9.45
C ASP A 301 -14.20 -8.07 -8.04
N GLY A 302 -13.41 -7.03 -7.80
CA GLY A 302 -13.33 -6.31 -6.54
C GLY A 302 -12.79 -4.90 -6.71
N ILE A 303 -12.80 -4.17 -5.60
CA ILE A 303 -12.21 -2.84 -5.48
C ILE A 303 -11.12 -2.83 -4.40
N GLY A 304 -10.08 -2.03 -4.62
CA GLY A 304 -9.05 -1.72 -3.64
C GLY A 304 -9.07 -0.23 -3.31
N PRO A 305 -9.95 0.23 -2.40
CA PRO A 305 -10.02 1.64 -2.07
C PRO A 305 -8.99 2.01 -1.00
N TRP A 306 -8.47 3.26 -1.09
CA TRP A 306 -7.77 3.88 0.02
C TRP A 306 -8.69 3.93 1.26
N LYS A 307 -8.18 3.51 2.42
CA LYS A 307 -8.99 3.28 3.63
C LYS A 307 -9.91 4.45 4.07
N PRO A 308 -9.59 5.76 3.82
CA PRO A 308 -10.49 6.86 4.15
C PRO A 308 -11.82 6.87 3.39
N TYR A 309 -11.93 6.19 2.25
CA TYR A 309 -13.22 5.98 1.58
C TYR A 309 -14.19 5.11 2.39
N ILE A 310 -13.65 4.29 3.30
CA ILE A 310 -14.43 3.37 4.15
C ILE A 310 -14.63 3.99 5.54
N VAL A 311 -13.55 4.42 6.19
CA VAL A 311 -13.56 5.06 7.50
C VAL A 311 -12.93 6.45 7.36
N PRO A 312 -13.73 7.49 7.11
CA PRO A 312 -13.22 8.85 7.03
C PRO A 312 -12.64 9.30 8.38
N VAL A 313 -11.73 10.27 8.34
CA VAL A 313 -11.14 10.89 9.52
C VAL A 313 -11.31 12.40 9.47
N LYS A 314 -11.41 13.05 10.63
CA LYS A 314 -11.57 14.49 10.74
C LYS A 314 -10.87 15.01 11.98
N GLY A 315 -10.14 16.11 11.86
CA GLY A 315 -9.50 16.82 12.95
C GLY A 315 -10.51 17.54 13.84
N GLN A 316 -10.14 17.79 15.08
CA GLN A 316 -10.91 18.64 15.98
C GLN A 316 -10.57 20.11 15.74
N LEU A 317 -11.57 20.98 15.86
CA LEU A 317 -11.38 22.43 15.75
C LEU A 317 -11.46 23.11 17.11
N ASP A 318 -10.69 24.18 17.29
CA ASP A 318 -10.85 25.10 18.40
C ASP A 318 -12.03 26.09 18.17
N ASP A 319 -12.30 26.94 19.13
CA ASP A 319 -13.39 27.91 19.05
C ASP A 319 -13.19 28.97 17.94
N ALA A 320 -11.96 29.13 17.46
CA ALA A 320 -11.61 30.01 16.34
C ALA A 320 -11.65 29.28 14.98
N GLY A 321 -11.95 27.98 14.95
CA GLY A 321 -12.02 27.16 13.73
C GLY A 321 -10.65 26.67 13.22
N ASN A 322 -9.61 26.69 14.06
CA ASN A 322 -8.32 26.09 13.73
C ASN A 322 -8.26 24.64 14.17
N LEU A 323 -7.47 23.83 13.46
CA LEU A 323 -7.19 22.46 13.88
C LEU A 323 -6.41 22.45 15.21
N LYS A 324 -6.82 21.57 16.11
CA LYS A 324 -6.14 21.35 17.40
C LYS A 324 -5.01 20.34 17.23
N ASP A 325 -3.85 20.68 17.77
CA ASP A 325 -2.78 19.73 18.06
C ASP A 325 -3.15 18.95 19.33
N ILE A 326 -3.71 17.75 19.14
CA ILE A 326 -4.24 16.94 20.26
C ILE A 326 -3.11 16.21 20.99
N ASN A 327 -2.09 15.77 20.25
CA ASN A 327 -0.97 15.04 20.80
C ASN A 327 0.15 15.95 21.36
N GLY A 328 0.10 17.25 21.08
CA GLY A 328 1.01 18.28 21.60
C GLY A 328 2.42 18.23 21.00
N ASP A 329 2.61 17.67 19.80
CA ASP A 329 3.92 17.55 19.17
C ASP A 329 4.27 18.73 18.24
N GLY A 330 3.40 19.71 18.13
CA GLY A 330 3.56 20.92 17.31
C GLY A 330 3.27 20.72 15.83
N LYS A 331 2.70 19.58 15.43
CA LYS A 331 2.29 19.26 14.05
C LYS A 331 0.80 18.96 14.02
N ILE A 332 0.19 19.13 12.86
CA ILE A 332 -1.19 18.72 12.61
C ILE A 332 -1.17 17.63 11.58
N ASP A 333 -1.53 16.41 11.97
CA ASP A 333 -1.58 15.24 11.09
C ASP A 333 -2.67 14.24 11.52
N LEU A 334 -2.63 13.00 11.03
CA LEU A 334 -3.62 11.98 11.36
C LEU A 334 -3.73 11.68 12.86
N ARG A 335 -2.65 11.90 13.63
CA ARG A 335 -2.64 11.71 15.09
C ARG A 335 -3.52 12.75 15.83
N ASP A 336 -3.97 13.80 15.13
CA ASP A 336 -4.90 14.81 15.63
C ASP A 336 -6.31 14.66 15.06
N ALA A 337 -6.53 13.64 14.24
CA ALA A 337 -7.80 13.36 13.61
C ALA A 337 -8.49 12.14 14.22
N SER A 338 -9.81 12.22 14.39
CA SER A 338 -10.64 11.11 14.86
C SER A 338 -11.41 10.48 13.73
N THR A 339 -11.58 9.16 13.80
CA THR A 339 -12.42 8.41 12.86
C THR A 339 -13.86 8.92 12.90
N GLN A 340 -14.50 8.96 11.74
CA GLN A 340 -15.92 9.27 11.59
C GLN A 340 -16.72 7.99 11.40
N ALA A 341 -18.05 8.12 11.31
CA ALA A 341 -18.92 6.99 10.98
C ALA A 341 -18.48 6.36 9.65
N PRO A 342 -18.37 5.02 9.57
CA PRO A 342 -18.04 4.34 8.33
C PRO A 342 -19.03 4.65 7.21
N THR A 343 -18.55 4.69 5.98
CA THR A 343 -19.40 4.84 4.80
C THR A 343 -20.12 3.51 4.47
N ALA A 344 -21.03 3.54 3.52
CA ALA A 344 -21.71 2.35 3.03
C ALA A 344 -20.89 1.58 1.96
N LEU A 345 -19.65 1.98 1.65
CA LEU A 345 -18.89 1.48 0.50
C LEU A 345 -18.77 -0.05 0.47
N ILE A 346 -18.42 -0.69 1.60
CA ILE A 346 -18.32 -2.15 1.66
C ILE A 346 -19.66 -2.81 1.32
N SER A 347 -20.74 -2.38 1.97
CA SER A 347 -22.07 -2.96 1.73
C SER A 347 -22.56 -2.73 0.30
N ASP A 348 -22.26 -1.58 -0.28
CA ASP A 348 -22.68 -1.26 -1.65
C ASP A 348 -21.88 -2.04 -2.69
N ALA A 349 -20.57 -2.26 -2.46
CA ALA A 349 -19.75 -3.14 -3.26
C ALA A 349 -20.23 -4.62 -3.16
N HIS A 350 -20.51 -5.09 -1.95
CA HIS A 350 -21.00 -6.47 -1.71
C HIS A 350 -22.35 -6.73 -2.39
N LYS A 351 -23.29 -5.77 -2.42
CA LYS A 351 -24.57 -5.90 -3.16
C LYS A 351 -24.36 -6.18 -4.64
N LEU A 352 -23.25 -5.72 -5.22
CA LEU A 352 -22.87 -5.98 -6.61
C LEU A 352 -21.99 -7.23 -6.77
N GLY A 353 -21.62 -7.89 -5.66
CA GLY A 353 -20.69 -9.02 -5.66
C GLY A 353 -19.24 -8.58 -5.98
N LEU A 354 -18.86 -7.37 -5.59
CA LEU A 354 -17.47 -6.88 -5.59
C LEU A 354 -16.90 -7.07 -4.20
N PHE A 355 -15.78 -7.79 -4.07
CA PHE A 355 -15.04 -7.82 -2.81
C PHE A 355 -14.24 -6.52 -2.60
N VAL A 356 -13.89 -6.21 -1.35
CA VAL A 356 -13.22 -4.97 -0.96
C VAL A 356 -11.93 -5.27 -0.22
N HIS A 357 -10.79 -4.85 -0.79
CA HIS A 357 -9.47 -4.94 -0.17
C HIS A 357 -8.87 -3.54 -0.01
N ALA A 358 -8.85 -3.01 1.22
CA ALA A 358 -8.38 -1.63 1.45
C ALA A 358 -6.87 -1.54 1.68
N PHE A 359 -6.27 -0.42 1.30
CA PHE A 359 -4.86 -0.05 1.50
C PHE A 359 -4.71 1.31 2.18
N THR A 360 -3.62 1.62 2.85
CA THR A 360 -2.55 0.77 3.31
C THR A 360 -2.53 0.80 4.82
N PHE A 361 -2.42 -0.35 5.44
CA PHE A 361 -2.34 -0.48 6.90
C PHE A 361 -0.89 -0.51 7.35
N ARG A 362 -0.55 0.34 8.33
CA ARG A 362 0.80 0.55 8.86
C ARG A 362 0.76 0.64 10.38
N ASN A 363 1.88 0.26 11.03
CA ASN A 363 1.96 0.29 12.48
C ASN A 363 2.44 1.63 13.04
N GLU A 364 3.13 2.44 12.24
CA GLU A 364 3.68 3.70 12.70
C GLU A 364 2.55 4.68 13.06
N SER A 365 2.66 5.29 14.25
CA SER A 365 1.61 6.13 14.82
C SER A 365 1.18 7.30 13.91
N ARG A 366 2.10 7.82 13.09
CA ARG A 366 1.81 8.90 12.12
C ARG A 366 0.78 8.53 11.05
N TYR A 367 0.54 7.22 10.84
CA TYR A 367 -0.46 6.71 9.90
C TYR A 367 -1.77 6.29 10.58
N LEU A 368 -1.86 6.46 11.90
CA LEU A 368 -3.02 6.08 12.70
C LEU A 368 -3.81 7.31 13.14
N ALA A 369 -5.12 7.27 12.99
CA ALA A 369 -5.99 8.28 13.56
C ALA A 369 -5.90 8.29 15.10
N HIS A 370 -6.09 9.45 15.72
CA HIS A 370 -6.09 9.62 17.18
C HIS A 370 -7.01 8.62 17.89
N SER A 371 -8.16 8.31 17.30
CA SER A 371 -9.13 7.35 17.84
C SER A 371 -8.54 5.97 18.15
N TYR A 372 -7.45 5.60 17.51
CA TYR A 372 -6.79 4.31 17.74
C TYR A 372 -5.75 4.36 18.87
N LEU A 373 -5.47 5.55 19.44
CA LEU A 373 -4.54 5.75 20.55
C LEU A 373 -3.13 5.15 20.31
N GLY A 374 -2.68 5.16 19.04
CA GLY A 374 -1.41 4.59 18.63
C GLY A 374 -1.39 3.06 18.57
N ASP A 375 -2.52 2.38 18.76
CA ASP A 375 -2.64 0.92 18.63
C ASP A 375 -3.10 0.52 17.21
N PRO A 376 -2.22 -0.04 16.36
CA PRO A 376 -2.58 -0.47 15.03
C PRO A 376 -3.58 -1.64 15.03
N HIS A 377 -3.61 -2.49 16.06
CA HIS A 377 -4.60 -3.57 16.17
C HIS A 377 -6.03 -3.03 16.20
N ALA A 378 -6.26 -1.87 16.81
CA ALA A 378 -7.58 -1.24 16.87
C ALA A 378 -8.07 -0.85 15.47
N GLU A 379 -7.19 -0.39 14.57
CA GLU A 379 -7.53 -0.08 13.19
C GLU A 379 -7.96 -1.35 12.44
N TYR A 380 -7.14 -2.42 12.45
CA TYR A 380 -7.50 -3.69 11.80
C TYR A 380 -8.82 -4.25 12.30
N LEU A 381 -9.02 -4.28 13.63
CA LEU A 381 -10.26 -4.76 14.24
C LEU A 381 -11.48 -3.96 13.78
N GLN A 382 -11.37 -2.64 13.60
CA GLN A 382 -12.46 -1.83 13.08
C GLN A 382 -12.85 -2.27 11.66
N PHE A 383 -11.88 -2.40 10.75
CA PHE A 383 -12.15 -2.79 9.37
C PHE A 383 -12.66 -4.23 9.26
N PHE A 384 -12.13 -5.17 10.05
CA PHE A 384 -12.63 -6.55 10.08
C PHE A 384 -14.09 -6.62 10.56
N ARG A 385 -14.47 -5.81 11.55
CA ARG A 385 -15.86 -5.72 12.02
C ARG A 385 -16.83 -5.12 10.98
N LEU A 386 -16.32 -4.30 10.07
CA LEU A 386 -17.09 -3.74 8.96
C LEU A 386 -17.31 -4.73 7.80
N GLY A 387 -16.69 -5.92 7.86
CA GLY A 387 -16.84 -6.96 6.84
C GLY A 387 -15.95 -6.77 5.62
N ILE A 388 -14.79 -6.11 5.79
CA ILE A 388 -13.82 -6.00 4.70
C ILE A 388 -13.29 -7.38 4.31
N ASP A 389 -13.08 -7.61 3.00
CA ASP A 389 -12.64 -8.91 2.49
C ASP A 389 -11.12 -9.10 2.52
N GLY A 390 -10.36 -8.02 2.64
CA GLY A 390 -8.91 -8.06 2.78
C GLY A 390 -8.30 -6.71 3.10
N VAL A 391 -7.10 -6.74 3.64
CA VAL A 391 -6.31 -5.56 4.04
C VAL A 391 -4.90 -5.66 3.48
N PHE A 392 -4.42 -4.58 2.84
CA PHE A 392 -3.02 -4.44 2.45
C PHE A 392 -2.20 -3.95 3.63
N SER A 393 -1.37 -4.83 4.18
CA SER A 393 -0.59 -4.58 5.39
C SER A 393 0.91 -4.62 5.11
N GLU A 394 1.63 -3.60 5.60
CA GLU A 394 3.10 -3.60 5.62
C GLU A 394 3.66 -4.35 6.85
N PHE A 395 2.76 -4.71 7.80
CA PHE A 395 3.05 -5.46 9.02
C PHE A 395 2.08 -6.65 9.13
N PRO A 396 2.26 -7.71 8.34
CA PRO A 396 1.30 -8.83 8.28
C PRO A 396 1.02 -9.49 9.62
N ASP A 397 2.04 -9.63 10.49
CA ASP A 397 1.92 -10.19 11.83
C ASP A 397 0.90 -9.45 12.69
N THR A 398 0.84 -8.11 12.60
CA THR A 398 -0.12 -7.28 13.33
C THR A 398 -1.56 -7.56 12.85
N ALA A 399 -1.77 -7.65 11.54
CA ALA A 399 -3.07 -8.01 10.99
C ALA A 399 -3.51 -9.42 11.40
N ILE A 400 -2.59 -10.39 11.33
CA ILE A 400 -2.83 -11.79 11.71
C ILE A 400 -3.17 -11.94 13.19
N ALA A 401 -2.54 -11.15 14.06
CA ALA A 401 -2.75 -11.22 15.50
C ALA A 401 -4.20 -10.90 15.93
N VAL A 402 -4.97 -10.20 15.09
CA VAL A 402 -6.32 -9.75 15.42
C VAL A 402 -7.41 -10.23 14.43
N ARG A 403 -7.00 -11.03 13.42
CA ARG A 403 -7.91 -11.67 12.43
C ARG A 403 -8.67 -12.92 13.01
#